data_0df6d1949947a74ec0876189a25a1b58
#
_entry.id   0df6d1949947a74ec0876189a25a1b58
#
_cell.length_a   1.000
_cell.length_b   1.000
_cell.length_c   1.000
_cell.angle_alpha   90.00
_cell.angle_beta   90.00
_cell.angle_gamma   90.00
#
_symmetry.space_group_name_H-M   'P 1'
#
loop_
_entity.id
_entity.type
_entity.pdbx_description
1 polymer ?
#
loop_
_entity_poly.entity_id
_entity_poly.type
_entity_poly.pdbx_seq_one_letter_code
_entity_poly.pdbx_strand_id
1 'polypeptide(L)'
;MSPYLKRRLVIAAAFAIPAGKVFAQVKQGGSADMPVTILTAHPAAFALAATLAKGSLIVTKTVQPERLPASRLASFLAGRGKAALESAAADADAVITFRSFWPEDPLYPHARRANIRLIEIDAARPIDGRLPGIAIADPTDDRVIYDALMLTPMSPSGEAMAPWLSPTVMGRMADIIAADLCRLVPSAAASITSNCATLKQRLFAIRADIELALAGADNLTALALSPHFQYLAQDLSIELLGSITAAPNEWTPERCGKLVAWLRDHDVKVVLLDADPGDDLQDAIRNAGSTPAVLSTIGEKLDDPLSFVDFNMSVIARAFAG
;
A
#
# COMPACT_ATOMS: atom_id res chain seq x y z
N MET A 1 -54.20 29.30 63.95
CA MET A 1 -54.99 30.40 63.46
C MET A 1 -54.62 30.64 62.00
N SER A 2 -55.63 30.38 61.12
CA SER A 2 -55.63 30.72 59.65
C SER A 2 -55.63 32.26 59.53
N PRO A 3 -55.57 32.93 58.34
CA PRO A 3 -55.80 32.45 56.97
C PRO A 3 -54.85 33.15 55.91
N TYR A 4 -54.87 32.89 54.73
CA TYR A 4 -55.54 33.28 53.53
C TYR A 4 -54.88 32.83 52.25
N LEU A 5 -55.57 31.98 51.53
CA LEU A 5 -55.38 31.74 50.07
C LEU A 5 -55.57 33.05 49.29
N LYS A 6 -54.66 33.27 48.32
CA LYS A 6 -55.00 33.99 47.10
C LYS A 6 -54.52 33.25 45.86
N ARG A 7 -55.48 32.65 45.17
CA ARG A 7 -55.38 32.13 43.84
C ARG A 7 -54.92 33.22 42.85
N ARG A 8 -53.85 33.03 42.15
CA ARG A 8 -53.57 33.73 40.89
C ARG A 8 -53.58 32.70 39.77
N LEU A 9 -54.60 32.80 38.94
CA LEU A 9 -54.80 32.13 37.69
C LEU A 9 -53.77 32.69 36.72
N VAL A 10 -52.83 31.87 36.28
CA VAL A 10 -51.89 32.22 35.18
C VAL A 10 -52.36 31.43 33.98
N ILE A 11 -52.88 32.12 33.02
CA ILE A 11 -53.26 31.62 31.70
C ILE A 11 -51.97 31.33 30.94
N ALA A 12 -51.62 30.05 30.78
CA ALA A 12 -50.54 29.63 29.91
C ALA A 12 -51.08 29.57 28.48
N ALA A 13 -50.73 30.56 27.68
CA ALA A 13 -50.95 30.50 26.23
C ALA A 13 -49.94 29.51 25.64
N ALA A 14 -50.44 28.37 25.21
CA ALA A 14 -49.65 27.39 24.49
C ALA A 14 -49.37 27.88 23.06
N PHE A 15 -48.19 28.37 22.79
CA PHE A 15 -47.70 28.52 21.43
C PHE A 15 -47.30 27.14 20.90
N ALA A 16 -48.13 26.53 20.11
CA ALA A 16 -47.81 25.37 19.31
C ALA A 16 -46.90 25.82 18.16
N ILE A 17 -45.59 25.62 18.30
CA ILE A 17 -44.63 25.71 17.19
C ILE A 17 -44.76 24.39 16.44
N PRO A 18 -45.14 24.37 15.15
CA PRO A 18 -45.10 23.16 14.36
C PRO A 18 -43.64 22.79 14.20
N ALA A 19 -43.24 21.67 14.81
CA ALA A 19 -41.94 21.04 14.54
C ALA A 19 -41.92 20.55 13.09
N GLY A 20 -41.63 21.47 12.20
CA GLY A 20 -41.24 21.12 10.84
C GLY A 20 -40.00 20.26 10.91
N LYS A 21 -40.17 18.96 10.70
CA LYS A 21 -39.06 18.05 10.44
C LYS A 21 -38.37 18.56 9.17
N VAL A 22 -37.35 19.39 9.34
CA VAL A 22 -36.31 19.58 8.31
C VAL A 22 -35.53 18.29 8.29
N PHE A 23 -36.05 17.27 7.65
CA PHE A 23 -35.24 16.23 7.09
C PHE A 23 -34.39 16.94 6.03
N ALA A 24 -33.12 17.17 6.33
CA ALA A 24 -32.15 17.33 5.28
C ALA A 24 -32.28 16.06 4.41
N GLN A 25 -32.97 16.21 3.29
CA GLN A 25 -32.91 15.24 2.22
C GLN A 25 -31.46 15.21 1.78
N VAL A 26 -30.69 14.33 2.40
CA VAL A 26 -29.51 13.77 1.75
C VAL A 26 -30.05 13.24 0.44
N LYS A 27 -29.69 13.91 -0.62
CA LYS A 27 -30.05 13.58 -1.98
C LYS A 27 -29.58 12.13 -2.22
N GLN A 28 -30.45 11.16 -1.91
CA GLN A 28 -30.36 9.79 -2.44
C GLN A 28 -30.71 9.90 -3.93
N GLY A 29 -29.81 10.48 -4.68
CA GLY A 29 -29.91 10.69 -6.11
C GLY A 29 -28.64 10.19 -6.75
N GLY A 30 -28.15 9.06 -6.32
CA GLY A 30 -27.35 8.21 -7.18
C GLY A 30 -28.33 7.51 -8.10
N SER A 31 -28.43 7.92 -9.35
CA SER A 31 -29.02 7.11 -10.40
C SER A 31 -28.36 5.72 -10.29
N ALA A 32 -29.15 4.67 -10.07
CA ALA A 32 -28.69 3.30 -9.83
C ALA A 32 -27.87 2.71 -11.00
N ASP A 33 -27.69 3.47 -12.07
CA ASP A 33 -27.10 3.05 -13.34
C ASP A 33 -25.82 3.84 -13.75
N MET A 34 -25.36 4.80 -12.95
CA MET A 34 -24.14 5.54 -13.30
C MET A 34 -22.90 4.87 -12.73
N PRO A 35 -21.89 4.60 -13.55
CA PRO A 35 -20.65 4.02 -13.05
C PRO A 35 -19.94 4.99 -12.10
N VAL A 36 -19.45 4.45 -10.97
CA VAL A 36 -18.61 5.18 -10.02
C VAL A 36 -17.15 5.08 -10.48
N THR A 37 -16.52 6.21 -10.68
CA THR A 37 -15.14 6.27 -11.17
C THR A 37 -14.14 6.48 -10.04
N ILE A 38 -13.14 5.59 -9.96
CA ILE A 38 -12.05 5.61 -8.98
C ILE A 38 -10.74 5.85 -9.72
N LEU A 39 -9.96 6.86 -9.30
CA LEU A 39 -8.63 7.10 -9.84
C LEU A 39 -7.56 6.50 -8.93
N THR A 40 -6.52 6.01 -9.55
CA THR A 40 -5.30 5.55 -8.89
C THR A 40 -4.07 6.09 -9.62
N ALA A 41 -2.96 6.25 -8.90
CA ALA A 41 -1.67 6.58 -9.50
C ALA A 41 -0.61 5.52 -9.19
N HIS A 42 -0.96 4.52 -8.39
CA HIS A 42 -0.05 3.44 -8.03
C HIS A 42 -0.57 2.11 -8.59
N PRO A 43 0.30 1.29 -9.21
CA PRO A 43 -0.08 0.00 -9.79
C PRO A 43 -0.74 -0.95 -8.81
N ALA A 44 -0.20 -1.10 -7.59
CA ALA A 44 -0.79 -1.97 -6.58
C ALA A 44 -2.18 -1.47 -6.12
N ALA A 45 -2.39 -0.16 -6.01
CA ALA A 45 -3.70 0.42 -5.71
C ALA A 45 -4.71 0.12 -6.83
N PHE A 46 -4.27 0.23 -8.10
CA PHE A 46 -5.09 -0.13 -9.25
C PHE A 46 -5.50 -1.60 -9.22
N ALA A 47 -4.52 -2.50 -9.06
CA ALA A 47 -4.76 -3.94 -9.05
C ALA A 47 -5.74 -4.36 -7.93
N LEU A 48 -5.56 -3.84 -6.72
CA LEU A 48 -6.46 -4.10 -5.59
C LEU A 48 -7.87 -3.55 -5.86
N ALA A 49 -7.98 -2.30 -6.31
CA ALA A 49 -9.26 -1.68 -6.59
C ALA A 49 -10.01 -2.40 -7.71
N ALA A 50 -9.34 -2.74 -8.81
CA ALA A 50 -9.93 -3.47 -9.93
C ALA A 50 -10.40 -4.87 -9.52
N THR A 51 -9.62 -5.58 -8.69
CA THR A 51 -9.99 -6.88 -8.16
C THR A 51 -11.24 -6.80 -7.28
N LEU A 52 -11.28 -5.82 -6.37
CA LEU A 52 -12.42 -5.64 -5.46
C LEU A 52 -13.68 -5.16 -6.19
N ALA A 53 -13.52 -4.35 -7.22
CA ALA A 53 -14.62 -3.78 -8.02
C ALA A 53 -15.19 -4.78 -9.06
N LYS A 54 -14.59 -5.95 -9.24
CA LYS A 54 -14.99 -6.91 -10.28
C LYS A 54 -16.47 -7.29 -10.16
N GLY A 55 -17.19 -7.19 -11.29
CA GLY A 55 -18.64 -7.48 -11.32
C GLY A 55 -19.54 -6.39 -10.73
N SER A 56 -19.01 -5.19 -10.48
CA SER A 56 -19.77 -4.01 -10.04
C SER A 56 -19.75 -2.90 -11.12
N LEU A 57 -20.48 -1.81 -10.86
CA LEU A 57 -20.44 -0.61 -11.69
C LEU A 57 -19.29 0.36 -11.32
N ILE A 58 -18.30 -0.10 -10.59
CA ILE A 58 -17.11 0.69 -10.24
C ILE A 58 -16.10 0.54 -11.38
N VAL A 59 -15.64 1.67 -11.89
CA VAL A 59 -14.60 1.76 -12.94
C VAL A 59 -13.33 2.30 -12.31
N THR A 60 -12.27 1.51 -12.29
CA THR A 60 -10.96 1.95 -11.82
C THR A 60 -10.13 2.45 -13.02
N LYS A 61 -9.53 3.63 -12.89
CA LYS A 61 -8.67 4.24 -13.91
C LYS A 61 -7.32 4.61 -13.28
N THR A 62 -6.24 4.38 -14.00
CA THR A 62 -4.92 4.88 -13.62
C THR A 62 -4.60 6.18 -14.34
N VAL A 63 -3.95 7.11 -13.63
CA VAL A 63 -3.43 8.37 -14.21
C VAL A 63 -1.91 8.33 -14.38
N GLN A 64 -1.26 7.27 -13.91
CA GLN A 64 0.17 7.06 -14.09
C GLN A 64 0.44 6.35 -15.44
N PRO A 65 1.35 6.85 -16.26
CA PRO A 65 1.85 6.10 -17.42
C PRO A 65 2.60 4.83 -16.98
N GLU A 66 2.44 3.74 -17.71
CA GLU A 66 2.95 2.40 -17.37
C GLU A 66 4.42 2.32 -16.93
N ARG A 67 5.27 3.20 -17.47
CA ARG A 67 6.71 3.18 -17.19
C ARG A 67 7.22 4.40 -16.45
N LEU A 68 6.32 5.13 -15.78
CA LEU A 68 6.72 6.31 -15.02
C LEU A 68 7.14 5.91 -13.61
N PRO A 69 8.39 6.15 -13.19
CA PRO A 69 8.80 5.93 -11.81
C PRO A 69 8.00 6.79 -10.82
N ALA A 70 7.70 6.27 -9.64
CA ALA A 70 6.97 7.00 -8.58
C ALA A 70 7.63 8.33 -8.22
N SER A 71 8.97 8.38 -8.18
CA SER A 71 9.74 9.61 -7.94
C SER A 71 9.50 10.73 -8.97
N ARG A 72 8.98 10.41 -10.15
CA ARG A 72 8.64 11.38 -11.19
C ARG A 72 7.15 11.71 -11.27
N LEU A 73 6.32 11.02 -10.50
CA LEU A 73 4.87 11.17 -10.58
C LEU A 73 4.42 12.60 -10.25
N ALA A 74 4.95 13.19 -9.18
CA ALA A 74 4.61 14.56 -8.78
C ALA A 74 4.88 15.59 -9.89
N SER A 75 6.08 15.55 -10.50
CA SER A 75 6.43 16.44 -11.59
C SER A 75 5.61 16.18 -12.86
N PHE A 76 5.27 14.93 -13.12
CA PHE A 76 4.40 14.57 -14.24
C PHE A 76 2.99 15.13 -14.07
N LEU A 77 2.36 14.91 -12.91
CA LEU A 77 1.00 15.39 -12.62
C LEU A 77 0.93 16.92 -12.51
N ALA A 78 2.00 17.58 -12.08
CA ALA A 78 2.10 19.05 -12.10
C ALA A 78 2.32 19.63 -13.51
N GLY A 79 2.85 18.84 -14.43
CA GLY A 79 3.25 19.26 -15.78
C GLY A 79 2.45 18.57 -16.90
N ARG A 80 3.08 17.65 -17.61
CA ARG A 80 2.50 17.02 -18.82
C ARG A 80 1.21 16.24 -18.56
N GLY A 81 1.06 15.64 -17.38
CA GLY A 81 -0.13 14.88 -16.98
C GLY A 81 -1.25 15.73 -16.42
N LYS A 82 -1.03 17.04 -16.18
CA LYS A 82 -1.96 17.91 -15.48
C LYS A 82 -3.35 17.94 -16.14
N ALA A 83 -3.41 18.23 -17.42
CA ALA A 83 -4.70 18.35 -18.12
C ALA A 83 -5.47 17.02 -18.16
N ALA A 84 -4.76 15.90 -18.34
CA ALA A 84 -5.37 14.56 -18.32
C ALA A 84 -5.89 14.22 -16.90
N LEU A 85 -5.14 14.56 -15.84
CA LEU A 85 -5.59 14.38 -14.48
C LEU A 85 -6.80 15.25 -14.16
N GLU A 86 -6.78 16.54 -14.52
CA GLU A 86 -7.91 17.45 -14.29
C GLU A 86 -9.19 16.94 -14.97
N SER A 87 -9.09 16.48 -16.22
CA SER A 87 -10.21 15.87 -16.93
C SER A 87 -10.71 14.59 -16.26
N ALA A 88 -9.81 13.68 -15.88
CA ALA A 88 -10.19 12.44 -15.21
C ALA A 88 -10.79 12.70 -13.82
N ALA A 89 -10.27 13.67 -13.08
CA ALA A 89 -10.72 14.00 -11.73
C ALA A 89 -12.09 14.72 -11.72
N ALA A 90 -12.42 15.46 -12.79
CA ALA A 90 -13.71 16.16 -12.88
C ALA A 90 -14.90 15.19 -12.77
N ASP A 91 -14.76 13.99 -13.33
CA ASP A 91 -15.80 12.95 -13.37
C ASP A 91 -15.56 11.82 -12.34
N ALA A 92 -14.51 11.91 -11.52
CA ALA A 92 -14.20 10.90 -10.54
C ALA A 92 -14.95 11.12 -9.22
N ASP A 93 -15.28 10.02 -8.55
CA ASP A 93 -15.92 10.00 -7.23
C ASP A 93 -14.90 9.86 -6.10
N ALA A 94 -13.85 9.09 -6.33
CA ALA A 94 -12.79 8.87 -5.34
C ALA A 94 -11.41 8.68 -5.99
N VAL A 95 -10.38 8.82 -5.15
CA VAL A 95 -9.01 8.40 -5.45
C VAL A 95 -8.54 7.39 -4.41
N ILE A 96 -7.68 6.44 -4.81
CA ILE A 96 -6.97 5.57 -3.88
C ILE A 96 -5.51 5.98 -3.85
N THR A 97 -5.01 6.23 -2.64
CA THR A 97 -3.64 6.67 -2.34
C THR A 97 -2.96 5.74 -1.35
N PHE A 98 -1.65 5.91 -1.17
CA PHE A 98 -0.85 5.31 -0.12
C PHE A 98 -0.23 6.39 0.79
N ARG A 99 -0.95 7.45 1.04
CA ARG A 99 -0.40 8.66 1.66
C ARG A 99 0.17 8.47 3.06
N SER A 100 -0.33 7.50 3.81
CA SER A 100 0.24 7.16 5.12
C SER A 100 1.63 6.53 5.04
N PHE A 101 1.98 5.87 3.92
CA PHE A 101 3.34 5.35 3.65
C PHE A 101 4.16 6.27 2.77
N TRP A 102 3.50 7.00 1.92
CA TRP A 102 4.11 7.93 0.98
C TRP A 102 3.45 9.31 1.13
N PRO A 103 3.89 10.10 2.13
CA PRO A 103 3.28 11.40 2.44
C PRO A 103 3.25 12.37 1.26
N GLU A 104 4.22 12.24 0.34
CA GLU A 104 4.29 13.04 -0.89
C GLU A 104 3.45 12.47 -2.05
N ASP A 105 2.60 11.44 -1.84
CA ASP A 105 1.71 10.96 -2.90
C ASP A 105 0.93 12.13 -3.50
N PRO A 106 1.20 12.47 -4.77
CA PRO A 106 0.69 13.70 -5.36
C PRO A 106 -0.73 13.57 -5.89
N LEU A 107 -1.32 12.35 -5.94
CA LEU A 107 -2.58 12.12 -6.64
C LEU A 107 -3.72 12.95 -6.05
N TYR A 108 -4.01 12.78 -4.76
CA TYR A 108 -5.14 13.46 -4.14
C TYR A 108 -5.01 14.98 -4.12
N PRO A 109 -3.85 15.56 -3.71
CA PRO A 109 -3.70 17.01 -3.72
C PRO A 109 -3.89 17.66 -5.10
N HIS A 110 -3.46 16.98 -6.17
CA HIS A 110 -3.65 17.48 -7.54
C HIS A 110 -5.07 17.26 -8.05
N ALA A 111 -5.65 16.09 -7.86
CA ALA A 111 -6.99 15.75 -8.33
C ALA A 111 -8.07 16.60 -7.62
N ARG A 112 -7.92 16.86 -6.32
CA ARG A 112 -8.85 17.67 -5.53
C ARG A 112 -8.98 19.12 -6.02
N ARG A 113 -7.95 19.66 -6.67
CA ARG A 113 -8.02 21.00 -7.28
C ARG A 113 -9.04 21.08 -8.42
N ALA A 114 -9.21 19.99 -9.16
CA ALA A 114 -10.20 19.90 -10.22
C ALA A 114 -11.58 19.49 -9.71
N ASN A 115 -11.65 18.70 -8.63
CA ASN A 115 -12.90 18.21 -8.06
C ASN A 115 -12.84 18.20 -6.53
N ILE A 116 -13.38 19.24 -5.90
CA ILE A 116 -13.41 19.40 -4.43
C ILE A 116 -14.22 18.31 -3.72
N ARG A 117 -15.16 17.63 -4.42
CA ARG A 117 -16.00 16.58 -3.86
C ARG A 117 -15.33 15.21 -3.84
N LEU A 118 -14.14 15.11 -4.40
CA LEU A 118 -13.39 13.86 -4.52
C LEU A 118 -13.09 13.28 -3.13
N ILE A 119 -13.40 12.00 -2.95
CA ILE A 119 -13.13 11.27 -1.72
C ILE A 119 -11.74 10.65 -1.80
N GLU A 120 -10.95 10.76 -0.74
CA GLU A 120 -9.68 10.04 -0.63
C GLU A 120 -9.88 8.73 0.15
N ILE A 121 -9.40 7.64 -0.42
CA ILE A 121 -9.26 6.33 0.21
C ILE A 121 -7.76 6.08 0.37
N ASP A 122 -7.24 6.27 1.58
CA ASP A 122 -5.86 5.89 1.89
C ASP A 122 -5.81 4.39 2.20
N ALA A 123 -5.35 3.61 1.22
CA ALA A 123 -5.27 2.16 1.32
C ALA A 123 -4.23 1.66 2.33
N ALA A 124 -3.40 2.56 2.83
CA ALA A 124 -2.33 2.29 3.77
C ALA A 124 -2.54 2.97 5.13
N ARG A 125 -3.74 3.45 5.43
CA ARG A 125 -4.02 4.16 6.68
C ARG A 125 -3.65 3.34 7.91
N PRO A 126 -3.15 3.99 8.98
CA PRO A 126 -2.81 3.34 10.23
C PRO A 126 -4.02 2.71 10.93
N ILE A 127 -3.75 1.78 11.85
CA ILE A 127 -4.77 1.22 12.73
C ILE A 127 -5.27 2.31 13.68
N ASP A 128 -6.59 2.52 13.72
CA ASP A 128 -7.23 3.47 14.63
C ASP A 128 -8.19 2.83 15.66
N GLY A 129 -8.20 1.51 15.73
CA GLY A 129 -9.01 0.73 16.66
C GLY A 129 -10.49 0.54 16.25
N ARG A 130 -11.00 1.29 15.30
CA ARG A 130 -12.39 1.18 14.78
C ARG A 130 -12.45 0.81 13.31
N LEU A 131 -11.46 1.23 12.55
CA LEU A 131 -11.39 1.01 11.11
C LEU A 131 -10.26 0.04 10.79
N PRO A 132 -10.38 -0.73 9.70
CA PRO A 132 -9.25 -1.50 9.19
C PRO A 132 -8.06 -0.58 8.95
N GLY A 133 -6.87 -1.06 9.30
CA GLY A 133 -5.63 -0.29 9.18
C GLY A 133 -4.41 -1.19 9.15
N ILE A 134 -3.25 -0.59 8.90
CA ILE A 134 -1.95 -1.26 8.82
C ILE A 134 -1.09 -0.79 9.97
N ALA A 135 -0.33 -1.70 10.59
CA ALA A 135 0.73 -1.33 11.50
C ALA A 135 1.88 -0.72 10.69
N ILE A 136 2.26 0.50 11.03
CA ILE A 136 3.42 1.16 10.40
C ILE A 136 4.67 0.62 11.08
N ALA A 137 5.60 0.08 10.29
CA ALA A 137 6.89 -0.35 10.78
C ALA A 137 7.85 0.84 10.85
N ASP A 138 8.65 0.87 11.91
CA ASP A 138 9.72 1.86 12.01
C ASP A 138 10.86 1.48 11.03
N PRO A 139 11.49 2.46 10.37
CA PRO A 139 12.65 2.18 9.52
C PRO A 139 13.81 1.62 10.36
N THR A 140 14.58 0.69 9.79
CA THR A 140 15.78 0.14 10.42
C THR A 140 16.89 1.19 10.49
N ASP A 141 17.71 1.14 11.54
CA ASP A 141 18.93 1.97 11.65
C ASP A 141 20.12 1.22 11.03
N ASP A 142 20.31 1.40 9.73
CA ASP A 142 21.30 0.65 8.95
C ASP A 142 22.67 1.35 8.88
N ARG A 143 22.91 2.40 9.68
CA ARG A 143 24.18 3.18 9.67
C ARG A 143 25.42 2.29 9.82
N VAL A 144 25.36 1.32 10.71
CA VAL A 144 26.49 0.39 10.95
C VAL A 144 26.85 -0.39 9.69
N ILE A 145 25.85 -0.76 8.87
CA ILE A 145 26.07 -1.49 7.61
C ILE A 145 26.67 -0.56 6.56
N TYR A 146 26.13 0.67 6.44
CA TYR A 146 26.68 1.67 5.52
C TYR A 146 28.15 1.98 5.84
N ASP A 147 28.50 2.13 7.11
CA ASP A 147 29.86 2.38 7.56
C ASP A 147 30.79 1.19 7.24
N ALA A 148 30.33 -0.03 7.53
CA ALA A 148 31.11 -1.26 7.28
C ALA A 148 31.39 -1.46 5.78
N LEU A 149 30.45 -1.14 4.92
CA LEU A 149 30.56 -1.26 3.46
C LEU A 149 31.16 -0.01 2.80
N MET A 150 31.39 1.06 3.56
CA MET A 150 31.85 2.36 3.06
C MET A 150 30.90 2.94 1.98
N LEU A 151 29.61 2.70 2.12
CA LEU A 151 28.59 3.19 1.22
C LEU A 151 28.03 4.53 1.69
N THR A 152 27.61 5.35 0.74
CA THR A 152 26.88 6.57 1.05
C THR A 152 25.37 6.29 1.05
N PRO A 153 24.66 6.55 2.16
CA PRO A 153 23.23 6.37 2.18
C PRO A 153 22.55 7.21 1.09
N MET A 154 21.75 6.56 0.27
CA MET A 154 20.90 7.27 -0.70
C MET A 154 19.53 7.47 -0.06
N SER A 155 19.09 8.74 0.03
CA SER A 155 17.74 9.03 0.49
C SER A 155 16.74 8.37 -0.47
N PRO A 156 15.82 7.54 0.03
CA PRO A 156 14.79 6.96 -0.82
C PRO A 156 13.96 8.09 -1.43
N SER A 157 13.92 8.14 -2.75
CA SER A 157 13.08 9.08 -3.48
C SER A 157 11.74 8.40 -3.80
N GLY A 158 10.68 8.83 -3.14
CA GLY A 158 9.35 8.25 -3.35
C GLY A 158 8.98 7.20 -2.29
N GLU A 159 8.49 6.06 -2.72
CA GLU A 159 8.04 4.98 -1.85
C GLU A 159 9.22 4.35 -1.10
N ALA A 160 9.32 4.61 0.20
CA ALA A 160 10.40 4.03 1.02
C ALA A 160 10.11 2.57 1.39
N MET A 161 8.85 2.15 1.45
CA MET A 161 8.42 0.80 1.84
C MET A 161 7.31 0.32 0.93
N ALA A 162 7.24 -0.99 0.69
CA ALA A 162 6.24 -1.61 -0.18
C ALA A 162 5.36 -2.62 0.61
N PRO A 163 4.40 -2.14 1.41
CA PRO A 163 3.57 -3.00 2.24
C PRO A 163 2.74 -4.03 1.45
N TRP A 164 2.42 -3.72 0.19
CA TRP A 164 1.71 -4.62 -0.71
C TRP A 164 2.50 -5.88 -1.12
N LEU A 165 3.79 -5.95 -0.82
CA LEU A 165 4.60 -7.16 -1.06
C LEU A 165 4.30 -8.27 -0.04
N SER A 166 3.85 -7.91 1.17
CA SER A 166 3.42 -8.86 2.19
C SER A 166 2.00 -9.36 1.88
N PRO A 167 1.78 -10.68 1.72
CA PRO A 167 0.43 -11.23 1.56
C PRO A 167 -0.54 -10.80 2.65
N THR A 168 -0.11 -10.80 3.92
CA THR A 168 -0.93 -10.40 5.06
C THR A 168 -1.30 -8.92 5.01
N VAL A 169 -0.32 -8.05 4.72
CA VAL A 169 -0.57 -6.60 4.68
C VAL A 169 -1.40 -6.23 3.46
N MET A 170 -1.17 -6.87 2.31
CA MET A 170 -2.02 -6.71 1.12
C MET A 170 -3.49 -7.07 1.42
N GLY A 171 -3.73 -8.15 2.17
CA GLY A 171 -5.07 -8.51 2.62
C GLY A 171 -5.73 -7.42 3.50
N ARG A 172 -4.95 -6.75 4.37
CA ARG A 172 -5.44 -5.61 5.18
C ARG A 172 -5.71 -4.38 4.33
N MET A 173 -4.86 -4.11 3.33
CA MET A 173 -5.10 -3.04 2.34
C MET A 173 -6.41 -3.29 1.58
N ALA A 174 -6.67 -4.54 1.19
CA ALA A 174 -7.94 -4.93 0.57
C ALA A 174 -9.14 -4.68 1.51
N ASP A 175 -9.03 -4.98 2.81
CA ASP A 175 -10.08 -4.68 3.79
C ASP A 175 -10.35 -3.16 3.89
N ILE A 176 -9.31 -2.33 3.87
CA ILE A 176 -9.44 -0.87 3.91
C ILE A 176 -10.21 -0.38 2.69
N ILE A 177 -9.74 -0.76 1.50
CA ILE A 177 -10.35 -0.36 0.23
C ILE A 177 -11.81 -0.87 0.15
N ALA A 178 -12.04 -2.15 0.48
CA ALA A 178 -13.38 -2.74 0.43
C ALA A 178 -14.36 -2.04 1.37
N ALA A 179 -13.95 -1.71 2.59
CA ALA A 179 -14.79 -0.99 3.56
C ALA A 179 -15.20 0.39 3.05
N ASP A 180 -14.28 1.12 2.41
CA ASP A 180 -14.58 2.45 1.88
C ASP A 180 -15.39 2.38 0.57
N LEU A 181 -15.10 1.42 -0.31
CA LEU A 181 -15.90 1.17 -1.51
C LEU A 181 -17.34 0.76 -1.17
N CYS A 182 -17.56 -0.08 -0.15
CA CYS A 182 -18.90 -0.44 0.31
C CYS A 182 -19.69 0.76 0.84
N ARG A 183 -19.02 1.74 1.45
CA ARG A 183 -19.66 3.00 1.88
C ARG A 183 -19.97 3.91 0.69
N LEU A 184 -19.06 3.97 -0.27
CA LEU A 184 -19.21 4.78 -1.47
C LEU A 184 -20.32 4.24 -2.40
N VAL A 185 -20.39 2.90 -2.56
CA VAL A 185 -21.32 2.20 -3.45
C VAL A 185 -22.03 1.07 -2.70
N PRO A 186 -23.04 1.38 -1.84
CA PRO A 186 -23.73 0.36 -1.04
C PRO A 186 -24.39 -0.74 -1.86
N SER A 187 -24.85 -0.43 -3.09
CA SER A 187 -25.44 -1.41 -4.02
C SER A 187 -24.44 -2.49 -4.47
N ALA A 188 -23.13 -2.21 -4.46
CA ALA A 188 -22.07 -3.14 -4.82
C ALA A 188 -21.46 -3.87 -3.60
N ALA A 189 -21.92 -3.58 -2.37
CA ALA A 189 -21.28 -4.08 -1.15
C ALA A 189 -21.16 -5.61 -1.09
N ALA A 190 -22.15 -6.34 -1.57
CA ALA A 190 -22.13 -7.80 -1.58
C ALA A 190 -21.03 -8.37 -2.49
N SER A 191 -20.88 -7.85 -3.70
CA SER A 191 -19.82 -8.26 -4.65
C SER A 191 -18.45 -7.85 -4.16
N ILE A 192 -18.29 -6.62 -3.65
CA ILE A 192 -17.02 -6.14 -3.09
C ILE A 192 -16.57 -7.03 -1.91
N THR A 193 -17.48 -7.33 -0.98
CA THR A 193 -17.17 -8.19 0.17
C THR A 193 -16.78 -9.61 -0.26
N SER A 194 -17.50 -10.18 -1.23
CA SER A 194 -17.17 -11.50 -1.79
C SER A 194 -15.80 -11.51 -2.48
N ASN A 195 -15.50 -10.49 -3.28
CA ASN A 195 -14.21 -10.37 -3.96
C ASN A 195 -13.06 -10.21 -2.95
N CYS A 196 -13.27 -9.41 -1.91
CA CYS A 196 -12.29 -9.22 -0.83
C CYS A 196 -12.03 -10.55 -0.09
N ALA A 197 -13.08 -11.29 0.25
CA ALA A 197 -12.93 -12.60 0.90
C ALA A 197 -12.15 -13.57 0.02
N THR A 198 -12.47 -13.65 -1.27
CA THR A 198 -11.78 -14.52 -2.23
C THR A 198 -10.30 -14.14 -2.37
N LEU A 199 -9.99 -12.85 -2.50
CA LEU A 199 -8.62 -12.36 -2.56
C LEU A 199 -7.84 -12.77 -1.29
N LYS A 200 -8.40 -12.53 -0.12
CA LYS A 200 -7.76 -12.87 1.17
C LYS A 200 -7.55 -14.37 1.35
N GLN A 201 -8.48 -15.20 0.92
CA GLN A 201 -8.30 -16.66 0.95
C GLN A 201 -7.13 -17.11 0.09
N ARG A 202 -6.96 -16.54 -1.10
CA ARG A 202 -5.84 -16.85 -1.97
C ARG A 202 -4.51 -16.35 -1.40
N LEU A 203 -4.46 -15.11 -0.85
CA LEU A 203 -3.28 -14.58 -0.16
C LEU A 203 -2.87 -15.45 1.04
N PHE A 204 -3.85 -15.93 1.80
CA PHE A 204 -3.61 -16.83 2.92
C PHE A 204 -3.03 -18.17 2.45
N ALA A 205 -3.54 -18.75 1.36
CA ALA A 205 -3.01 -19.99 0.79
C ALA A 205 -1.55 -19.81 0.33
N ILE A 206 -1.27 -18.73 -0.42
CA ILE A 206 0.09 -18.39 -0.85
C ILE A 206 1.04 -18.27 0.35
N ARG A 207 0.60 -17.58 1.41
CA ARG A 207 1.40 -17.43 2.63
C ARG A 207 1.66 -18.76 3.33
N ALA A 208 0.64 -19.64 3.42
CA ALA A 208 0.82 -20.95 4.02
C ALA A 208 1.78 -21.85 3.21
N ASP A 209 1.72 -21.78 1.89
CA ASP A 209 2.60 -22.55 1.02
C ASP A 209 4.06 -22.11 1.16
N ILE A 210 4.33 -20.80 1.24
CA ILE A 210 5.70 -20.30 1.44
C ILE A 210 6.20 -20.59 2.86
N GLU A 211 5.37 -20.48 3.90
CA GLU A 211 5.76 -20.86 5.27
C GLU A 211 6.18 -22.33 5.33
N LEU A 212 5.46 -23.21 4.65
CA LEU A 212 5.82 -24.63 4.56
C LEU A 212 7.13 -24.83 3.83
N ALA A 213 7.36 -24.09 2.74
CA ALA A 213 8.62 -24.17 1.98
C ALA A 213 9.82 -23.68 2.80
N LEU A 214 9.64 -22.65 3.62
CA LEU A 214 10.69 -22.08 4.47
C LEU A 214 10.92 -22.88 5.76
N ALA A 215 9.97 -23.73 6.18
CA ALA A 215 10.07 -24.49 7.43
C ALA A 215 11.25 -25.49 7.45
N GLY A 216 11.79 -25.85 6.28
CA GLY A 216 12.98 -26.72 6.14
C GLY A 216 14.32 -25.98 6.05
N ALA A 217 14.31 -24.64 6.03
CA ALA A 217 15.53 -23.86 5.95
C ALA A 217 16.19 -23.75 7.34
N ASP A 218 17.50 -24.04 7.43
CA ASP A 218 18.25 -23.96 8.68
C ASP A 218 18.47 -22.52 9.15
N ASN A 219 18.43 -21.55 8.22
CA ASN A 219 18.69 -20.14 8.48
C ASN A 219 17.87 -19.29 7.52
N LEU A 220 17.10 -18.35 8.06
CA LEU A 220 16.28 -17.38 7.31
C LEU A 220 16.84 -15.95 7.39
N THR A 221 18.17 -15.81 7.46
CA THR A 221 18.84 -14.50 7.53
C THR A 221 18.98 -13.89 6.14
N ALA A 222 18.60 -12.63 6.01
CA ALA A 222 18.66 -11.88 4.76
C ALA A 222 19.24 -10.46 4.95
N LEU A 223 19.82 -9.92 3.88
CA LEU A 223 20.12 -8.50 3.70
C LEU A 223 19.28 -7.97 2.54
N ALA A 224 18.72 -6.78 2.63
CA ALA A 224 18.05 -6.13 1.50
C ALA A 224 18.93 -5.03 0.90
N LEU A 225 19.06 -5.01 -0.43
CA LEU A 225 19.64 -3.89 -1.17
C LEU A 225 18.54 -2.96 -1.73
N SER A 226 17.46 -2.84 -0.97
CA SER A 226 16.30 -2.02 -1.28
C SER A 226 15.49 -1.77 0.00
N PRO A 227 14.82 -0.64 0.16
CA PRO A 227 14.01 -0.34 1.34
C PRO A 227 12.64 -1.05 1.33
N HIS A 228 12.31 -1.79 0.27
CA HIS A 228 10.94 -2.26 0.01
C HIS A 228 10.54 -3.53 0.79
N PHE A 229 11.47 -4.30 1.35
CA PHE A 229 11.20 -5.67 1.76
C PHE A 229 10.90 -5.87 3.25
N GLN A 230 10.88 -4.82 4.06
CA GLN A 230 10.67 -4.93 5.51
C GLN A 230 9.36 -5.63 5.89
N TYR A 231 8.23 -5.23 5.27
CA TYR A 231 6.93 -5.86 5.55
C TYR A 231 6.86 -7.31 5.09
N LEU A 232 7.49 -7.60 3.96
CA LEU A 232 7.59 -8.95 3.42
C LEU A 232 8.42 -9.86 4.34
N ALA A 233 9.59 -9.39 4.77
CA ALA A 233 10.45 -10.13 5.69
C ALA A 233 9.76 -10.42 7.02
N GLN A 234 9.09 -9.43 7.61
CA GLN A 234 8.31 -9.60 8.85
C GLN A 234 7.18 -10.63 8.67
N ASP A 235 6.45 -10.58 7.55
CA ASP A 235 5.33 -11.51 7.29
C ASP A 235 5.80 -12.95 7.16
N LEU A 236 6.99 -13.17 6.59
CA LEU A 236 7.59 -14.49 6.37
C LEU A 236 8.54 -14.93 7.49
N SER A 237 8.66 -14.16 8.57
CA SER A 237 9.61 -14.43 9.67
C SER A 237 11.07 -14.54 9.19
N ILE A 238 11.43 -13.81 8.13
CA ILE A 238 12.80 -13.68 7.64
C ILE A 238 13.53 -12.68 8.54
N GLU A 239 14.67 -13.05 9.07
CA GLU A 239 15.55 -12.16 9.84
C GLU A 239 16.27 -11.20 8.87
N LEU A 240 15.69 -10.00 8.71
CA LEU A 240 16.28 -8.96 7.88
C LEU A 240 17.29 -8.17 8.69
N LEU A 241 18.59 -8.36 8.41
CA LEU A 241 19.69 -7.71 9.14
C LEU A 241 19.78 -6.21 8.84
N GLY A 242 19.28 -5.79 7.68
CA GLY A 242 19.21 -4.38 7.31
C GLY A 242 18.72 -4.19 5.89
N SER A 243 18.46 -2.90 5.56
CA SER A 243 18.00 -2.47 4.25
C SER A 243 18.86 -1.31 3.77
N ILE A 244 19.76 -1.57 2.84
CA ILE A 244 20.67 -0.57 2.31
C ILE A 244 20.34 -0.21 0.87
N THR A 245 20.45 1.07 0.54
CA THR A 245 20.22 1.58 -0.80
C THR A 245 21.44 2.41 -1.20
N ALA A 246 22.11 2.00 -2.27
CA ALA A 246 23.26 2.69 -2.80
C ALA A 246 23.13 2.87 -4.31
N ALA A 247 23.72 3.92 -4.85
CA ALA A 247 23.73 4.13 -6.29
C ALA A 247 24.56 3.02 -6.99
N PRO A 248 24.20 2.61 -8.21
CA PRO A 248 24.93 1.54 -8.91
C PRO A 248 26.46 1.76 -9.02
N ASN A 249 26.89 3.00 -9.16
CA ASN A 249 28.32 3.37 -9.24
C ASN A 249 29.05 3.32 -7.89
N GLU A 250 28.33 3.17 -6.79
CA GLU A 250 28.91 2.96 -5.45
C GLU A 250 29.47 1.53 -5.27
N TRP A 251 29.01 0.57 -6.05
CA TRP A 251 29.44 -0.83 -5.96
C TRP A 251 30.77 -1.07 -6.69
N THR A 252 31.83 -0.47 -6.16
CA THR A 252 33.19 -0.69 -6.66
C THR A 252 33.71 -2.10 -6.28
N PRO A 253 34.73 -2.65 -6.95
CA PRO A 253 35.33 -3.94 -6.57
C PRO A 253 35.76 -4.01 -5.10
N GLU A 254 36.26 -2.91 -4.52
CA GLU A 254 36.62 -2.84 -3.11
C GLU A 254 35.41 -3.01 -2.21
N ARG A 255 34.29 -2.30 -2.51
CA ARG A 255 33.04 -2.36 -1.73
C ARG A 255 32.33 -3.70 -1.91
N CYS A 256 32.38 -4.28 -3.10
CA CYS A 256 31.95 -5.66 -3.32
C CYS A 256 32.74 -6.64 -2.46
N GLY A 257 34.04 -6.46 -2.34
CA GLY A 257 34.88 -7.26 -1.43
C GLY A 257 34.50 -7.13 0.04
N LYS A 258 34.15 -5.91 0.49
CA LYS A 258 33.62 -5.66 1.85
C LYS A 258 32.26 -6.32 2.05
N LEU A 259 31.38 -6.27 1.04
CA LEU A 259 30.08 -6.96 1.09
C LEU A 259 30.27 -8.46 1.25
N VAL A 260 31.19 -9.09 0.48
CA VAL A 260 31.49 -10.52 0.61
C VAL A 260 31.91 -10.88 2.04
N ALA A 261 32.80 -10.08 2.64
CA ALA A 261 33.25 -10.31 4.02
C ALA A 261 32.07 -10.16 5.00
N TRP A 262 31.32 -9.08 4.87
CA TRP A 262 30.18 -8.79 5.76
C TRP A 262 29.10 -9.87 5.69
N LEU A 263 28.71 -10.32 4.49
CA LEU A 263 27.71 -11.38 4.30
C LEU A 263 28.14 -12.71 4.95
N ARG A 264 29.46 -13.06 4.84
CA ARG A 264 30.00 -14.25 5.48
C ARG A 264 30.04 -14.15 6.99
N ASP A 265 30.48 -13.01 7.52
CA ASP A 265 30.61 -12.80 8.95
C ASP A 265 29.24 -12.84 9.67
N HIS A 266 28.15 -12.53 8.95
CA HIS A 266 26.80 -12.54 9.48
C HIS A 266 25.96 -13.74 9.00
N ASP A 267 26.57 -14.73 8.35
CA ASP A 267 25.91 -15.94 7.80
C ASP A 267 24.62 -15.61 6.99
N VAL A 268 24.69 -14.57 6.16
CA VAL A 268 23.54 -14.15 5.34
C VAL A 268 23.26 -15.17 4.26
N LYS A 269 22.07 -15.73 4.22
CA LYS A 269 21.68 -16.73 3.23
C LYS A 269 21.16 -16.12 1.93
N VAL A 270 20.40 -15.03 2.04
CA VAL A 270 19.73 -14.42 0.88
C VAL A 270 19.97 -12.91 0.86
N VAL A 271 20.24 -12.38 -0.32
CA VAL A 271 20.25 -10.95 -0.57
C VAL A 271 19.04 -10.59 -1.43
N LEU A 272 18.12 -9.81 -0.86
CA LEU A 272 16.89 -9.36 -1.51
C LEU A 272 17.16 -8.12 -2.36
N LEU A 273 16.72 -8.14 -3.61
CA LEU A 273 16.97 -7.13 -4.64
C LEU A 273 15.65 -6.75 -5.32
N ASP A 274 15.49 -5.50 -5.72
CA ASP A 274 14.32 -5.01 -6.49
C ASP A 274 14.61 -4.85 -7.99
N ALA A 275 15.85 -5.04 -8.37
CA ALA A 275 16.30 -5.02 -9.77
C ALA A 275 17.56 -5.89 -9.92
N ASP A 276 17.90 -6.20 -11.16
CA ASP A 276 19.17 -6.87 -11.48
C ASP A 276 20.34 -5.95 -11.10
N PRO A 277 21.22 -6.38 -10.16
CA PRO A 277 22.30 -5.55 -9.67
C PRO A 277 23.53 -5.50 -10.61
N GLY A 278 23.51 -6.25 -11.70
CA GLY A 278 24.64 -6.47 -12.60
C GLY A 278 25.60 -7.57 -12.13
N ASP A 279 26.45 -8.03 -13.05
CA ASP A 279 27.27 -9.23 -12.87
C ASP A 279 28.23 -9.14 -11.68
N ASP A 280 28.94 -8.02 -11.52
CA ASP A 280 29.95 -7.85 -10.45
C ASP A 280 29.34 -7.99 -9.05
N LEU A 281 28.17 -7.38 -8.81
CA LEU A 281 27.51 -7.44 -7.51
C LEU A 281 26.82 -8.81 -7.30
N GLN A 282 26.25 -9.40 -8.34
CA GLN A 282 25.73 -10.77 -8.27
C GLN A 282 26.83 -11.78 -7.92
N ASP A 283 28.00 -11.66 -8.57
CA ASP A 283 29.15 -12.54 -8.30
C ASP A 283 29.67 -12.33 -6.88
N ALA A 284 29.73 -11.10 -6.38
CA ALA A 284 30.10 -10.82 -5.01
C ALA A 284 29.14 -11.52 -4.01
N ILE A 285 27.83 -11.43 -4.23
CA ILE A 285 26.83 -12.10 -3.39
C ILE A 285 27.02 -13.62 -3.41
N ARG A 286 27.17 -14.22 -4.59
CA ARG A 286 27.38 -15.67 -4.74
C ARG A 286 28.72 -16.12 -4.13
N ASN A 287 29.77 -15.31 -4.30
CA ASN A 287 31.09 -15.61 -3.70
C ASN A 287 31.06 -15.57 -2.18
N ALA A 288 30.12 -14.83 -1.58
CA ALA A 288 29.89 -14.87 -0.14
C ALA A 288 29.23 -16.18 0.34
N GLY A 289 28.64 -16.96 -0.55
CA GLY A 289 27.81 -18.12 -0.24
C GLY A 289 26.32 -17.74 -0.07
N SER A 290 25.96 -16.49 -0.39
CA SER A 290 24.58 -16.01 -0.35
C SER A 290 23.90 -16.16 -1.71
N THR A 291 22.57 -16.27 -1.71
CA THR A 291 21.77 -16.35 -2.94
C THR A 291 21.15 -14.99 -3.25
N PRO A 292 21.39 -14.39 -4.43
CA PRO A 292 20.67 -13.18 -4.84
C PRO A 292 19.23 -13.52 -5.21
N ALA A 293 18.26 -12.79 -4.65
CA ALA A 293 16.83 -12.95 -4.91
C ALA A 293 16.25 -11.64 -5.46
N VAL A 294 16.05 -11.58 -6.78
CA VAL A 294 15.46 -10.42 -7.43
C VAL A 294 13.93 -10.55 -7.39
N LEU A 295 13.28 -9.65 -6.66
CA LEU A 295 11.84 -9.61 -6.45
C LEU A 295 11.20 -8.50 -7.28
N SER A 296 9.98 -8.73 -7.73
CA SER A 296 9.19 -7.68 -8.38
C SER A 296 8.52 -6.82 -7.31
N THR A 297 8.80 -5.53 -7.29
CA THR A 297 8.15 -4.58 -6.38
C THR A 297 6.82 -4.07 -6.92
N ILE A 298 6.64 -4.14 -8.24
CA ILE A 298 5.42 -3.77 -8.95
C ILE A 298 5.22 -4.80 -10.06
N GLY A 299 4.01 -5.38 -10.15
CA GLY A 299 3.69 -6.30 -11.24
C GLY A 299 3.76 -5.61 -12.60
N GLU A 300 4.44 -6.23 -13.57
CA GLU A 300 4.47 -5.73 -14.96
C GLU A 300 3.08 -5.72 -15.60
N LYS A 301 2.19 -6.58 -15.14
CA LYS A 301 0.78 -6.64 -15.55
C LYS A 301 -0.09 -6.40 -14.34
N LEU A 302 -0.83 -5.30 -14.39
CA LEU A 302 -1.69 -4.83 -13.31
C LEU A 302 -3.00 -5.60 -13.16
N ASP A 303 -3.25 -6.60 -14.02
CA ASP A 303 -4.55 -7.27 -14.10
C ASP A 303 -4.78 -8.30 -12.98
N ASP A 304 -3.72 -8.82 -12.36
CA ASP A 304 -3.81 -9.77 -11.25
C ASP A 304 -2.76 -9.46 -10.17
N PRO A 305 -3.17 -8.91 -9.00
CA PRO A 305 -2.25 -8.61 -7.90
C PRO A 305 -1.62 -9.87 -7.30
N LEU A 306 -2.18 -11.04 -7.52
CA LEU A 306 -1.65 -12.29 -6.97
C LEU A 306 -0.50 -12.85 -7.79
N SER A 307 -0.45 -12.55 -9.10
CA SER A 307 0.60 -13.10 -9.97
C SER A 307 2.00 -12.67 -9.56
N PHE A 308 2.19 -11.41 -9.15
CA PHE A 308 3.50 -10.96 -8.67
C PHE A 308 3.81 -11.44 -7.25
N VAL A 309 2.78 -11.63 -6.40
CA VAL A 309 2.96 -12.24 -5.07
C VAL A 309 3.43 -13.67 -5.21
N ASP A 310 2.75 -14.49 -6.03
CA ASP A 310 3.16 -15.88 -6.32
C ASP A 310 4.58 -15.94 -6.88
N PHE A 311 4.92 -15.04 -7.80
CA PHE A 311 6.27 -14.95 -8.36
C PHE A 311 7.31 -14.70 -7.25
N ASN A 312 7.10 -13.68 -6.41
CA ASN A 312 8.00 -13.32 -5.34
C ASN A 312 8.17 -14.46 -4.32
N MET A 313 7.07 -15.11 -3.92
CA MET A 313 7.12 -16.27 -3.01
C MET A 313 7.93 -17.42 -3.61
N SER A 314 7.77 -17.68 -4.91
CA SER A 314 8.53 -18.71 -5.62
C SER A 314 10.04 -18.38 -5.68
N VAL A 315 10.40 -17.10 -5.85
CA VAL A 315 11.81 -16.66 -5.83
C VAL A 315 12.39 -16.84 -4.43
N ILE A 316 11.68 -16.41 -3.39
CA ILE A 316 12.12 -16.53 -1.98
C ILE A 316 12.28 -18.01 -1.60
N ALA A 317 11.30 -18.86 -1.89
CA ALA A 317 11.38 -20.28 -1.59
C ALA A 317 12.63 -20.93 -2.20
N ARG A 318 12.91 -20.63 -3.47
CA ARG A 318 14.11 -21.15 -4.14
C ARG A 318 15.40 -20.59 -3.56
N ALA A 319 15.41 -19.32 -3.17
CA ALA A 319 16.61 -18.68 -2.64
C ALA A 319 17.02 -19.26 -1.27
N PHE A 320 16.07 -19.66 -0.44
CA PHE A 320 16.33 -20.28 0.86
C PHE A 320 16.46 -21.81 0.82
N ALA A 321 16.08 -22.45 -0.28
CA ALA A 321 16.25 -23.91 -0.42
C ALA A 321 17.71 -24.32 -0.74
N GLY A 322 18.59 -23.38 -1.09
CA GLY A 322 20.01 -23.57 -1.38
C GLY A 322 20.29 -23.70 -2.84
#